data_e6a47ff61ec80cbf51d0d96daf8a6d65
#
_entry.id   e6a47ff61ec80cbf51d0d96daf8a6d65
#
_cell.length_a   1.000
_cell.length_b   1.000
_cell.length_c   1.000
_cell.angle_alpha   90.00
_cell.angle_beta   90.00
_cell.angle_gamma   90.00
#
_symmetry.space_group_name_H-M   'P 1'
#
loop_
_entity.id
_entity.type
_entity.pdbx_description
1 polymer ?
#
loop_
_entity_poly.entity_id
_entity_poly.type
_entity_poly.pdbx_seq_one_letter_code
_entity_poly.pdbx_strand_id
1 'polypeptide(L)'
;MEIKNHFGVYGICLQDGKLLCIEKTRGPYQHRFDLPGGSQEIGEGLTETLKREVLEETGYTLISYCNPRIYDVLVHEEEQDFAVHHIMAFYDIVLDFEGSQKSLPHEVLDGSNDSANAIWISLEQLTEENASPLVLKVKAELRGFPELDKSSYMNWKVKHAKSTSS
;
A
#
# COMPACT_ATOMS: atom_id res chain seq x y z
N MET A 1 -17.90 -17.87 -8.56
CA MET A 1 -16.57 -17.25 -8.36
C MET A 1 -16.26 -17.19 -6.87
N GLU A 2 -15.10 -17.67 -6.48
CA GLU A 2 -14.65 -17.58 -5.10
C GLU A 2 -14.21 -16.16 -4.77
N ILE A 3 -14.54 -15.69 -3.58
CA ILE A 3 -14.08 -14.40 -3.08
C ILE A 3 -13.20 -14.64 -1.86
N LYS A 4 -11.96 -14.18 -1.92
CA LYS A 4 -10.98 -14.29 -0.82
C LYS A 4 -10.92 -12.97 -0.11
N ASN A 5 -10.96 -12.99 1.23
CA ASN A 5 -10.79 -11.77 2.02
C ASN A 5 -9.32 -11.55 2.31
N HIS A 6 -8.92 -10.29 2.25
CA HIS A 6 -7.59 -9.87 2.66
C HIS A 6 -7.72 -8.60 3.50
N PHE A 7 -7.07 -8.59 4.67
CA PHE A 7 -7.07 -7.43 5.55
C PHE A 7 -5.64 -6.94 5.74
N GLY A 8 -5.46 -5.62 5.62
CA GLY A 8 -4.16 -5.01 5.87
C GLY A 8 -4.26 -3.67 6.56
N VAL A 9 -3.14 -3.23 7.12
CA VAL A 9 -3.02 -1.96 7.85
C VAL A 9 -1.96 -1.13 7.16
N TYR A 10 -2.26 0.13 6.85
CA TYR A 10 -1.44 0.98 5.99
C TYR A 10 -1.28 2.38 6.56
N GLY A 11 -0.14 3.00 6.27
CA GLY A 11 0.19 4.34 6.71
C GLY A 11 0.18 5.35 5.58
N ILE A 12 -0.37 6.52 5.86
CA ILE A 12 -0.42 7.64 4.94
C ILE A 12 0.49 8.74 5.47
N CYS A 13 1.59 8.99 4.76
CA CYS A 13 2.54 10.03 5.09
C CYS A 13 2.60 11.00 3.92
N LEU A 14 2.16 12.24 4.18
CA LEU A 14 2.07 13.26 3.15
C LEU A 14 2.95 14.44 3.55
N GLN A 15 3.84 14.86 2.66
CA GLN A 15 4.68 16.05 2.86
C GLN A 15 4.82 16.82 1.56
N ASP A 16 4.59 18.12 1.62
CA ASP A 16 4.78 19.02 0.48
C ASP A 16 4.07 18.57 -0.79
N GLY A 17 2.83 18.07 -0.63
CA GLY A 17 2.03 17.58 -1.75
C GLY A 17 2.46 16.24 -2.31
N LYS A 18 3.38 15.54 -1.64
CA LYS A 18 3.88 14.23 -2.04
C LYS A 18 3.48 13.17 -1.02
N LEU A 19 3.11 12.02 -1.54
CA LEU A 19 2.74 10.85 -0.75
C LEU A 19 3.91 9.87 -0.72
N LEU A 20 4.19 9.35 0.46
CA LEU A 20 5.19 8.29 0.58
C LEU A 20 4.57 6.98 0.11
N CYS A 21 5.13 6.43 -0.95
CA CYS A 21 4.68 5.19 -1.57
C CYS A 21 5.77 4.15 -1.57
N ILE A 22 5.36 2.91 -1.74
CA ILE A 22 6.26 1.81 -2.06
C ILE A 22 5.88 1.28 -3.45
N GLU A 23 6.81 0.65 -4.12
CA GLU A 23 6.51 -0.05 -5.36
C GLU A 23 6.36 -1.54 -5.04
N LYS A 24 5.17 -2.08 -5.29
CA LYS A 24 4.90 -3.49 -5.02
C LYS A 24 5.62 -4.38 -6.02
N THR A 25 6.19 -5.48 -5.56
CA THR A 25 6.93 -6.42 -6.39
C THR A 25 6.15 -7.67 -6.73
N ARG A 26 5.03 -7.92 -6.07
CA ARG A 26 4.19 -9.09 -6.33
C ARG A 26 2.74 -8.85 -5.95
N GLY A 27 1.88 -9.76 -6.32
CA GLY A 27 0.45 -9.69 -6.06
C GLY A 27 -0.28 -8.87 -7.13
N PRO A 28 -1.58 -8.65 -6.93
CA PRO A 28 -2.38 -7.94 -7.95
C PRO A 28 -1.95 -6.50 -8.16
N TYR A 29 -1.24 -5.91 -7.20
CA TYR A 29 -0.77 -4.53 -7.32
C TYR A 29 0.71 -4.44 -7.70
N GLN A 30 1.32 -5.53 -8.15
CA GLN A 30 2.73 -5.51 -8.54
C GLN A 30 3.01 -4.45 -9.60
N HIS A 31 4.20 -3.86 -9.54
CA HIS A 31 4.67 -2.78 -10.40
C HIS A 31 3.79 -1.52 -10.36
N ARG A 32 3.06 -1.35 -9.25
CA ARG A 32 2.28 -0.16 -8.97
C ARG A 32 2.75 0.47 -7.67
N PHE A 33 2.50 1.77 -7.54
CA PHE A 33 2.72 2.47 -6.29
C PHE A 33 1.60 2.13 -5.31
N ASP A 34 1.99 1.81 -4.10
CA ASP A 34 1.07 1.41 -3.03
C ASP A 34 1.46 2.11 -1.75
N LEU A 35 0.64 1.98 -0.72
CA LEU A 35 0.93 2.53 0.60
C LEU A 35 1.84 1.58 1.39
N PRO A 36 2.73 2.10 2.23
CA PRO A 36 3.45 1.25 3.16
C PRO A 36 2.49 0.63 4.16
N GLY A 37 2.66 -0.66 4.42
CA GLY A 37 1.77 -1.41 5.29
C GLY A 37 1.65 -2.84 4.84
N GLY A 38 0.78 -3.59 5.46
CA GLY A 38 0.56 -4.97 5.10
C GLY A 38 -0.28 -5.75 6.08
N SER A 39 -0.19 -7.06 5.98
CA SER A 39 -1.03 -7.99 6.71
C SER A 39 -0.63 -8.09 8.19
N GLN A 40 -1.63 -8.22 9.02
CA GLN A 40 -1.48 -8.48 10.44
C GLN A 40 -0.92 -9.90 10.66
N GLU A 41 -0.01 -10.02 11.60
CA GLU A 41 0.41 -11.32 12.10
C GLU A 41 -0.49 -11.74 13.29
N ILE A 42 -0.54 -13.03 13.54
CA ILE A 42 -1.41 -13.58 14.60
C ILE A 42 -1.03 -12.95 15.95
N GLY A 43 -2.02 -12.39 16.62
CA GLY A 43 -1.84 -11.78 17.94
C GLY A 43 -1.32 -10.36 17.93
N GLU A 44 -0.96 -9.85 16.75
CA GLU A 44 -0.48 -8.49 16.59
C GLU A 44 -1.64 -7.50 16.63
N GLY A 45 -1.49 -6.42 17.40
CA GLY A 45 -2.44 -5.32 17.35
C GLY A 45 -2.29 -4.54 16.06
N LEU A 46 -3.32 -3.82 15.64
CA LEU A 46 -3.30 -3.09 14.38
C LEU A 46 -2.18 -2.05 14.32
N THR A 47 -1.92 -1.35 15.41
CA THR A 47 -0.84 -0.37 15.46
C THR A 47 0.53 -1.02 15.53
N GLU A 48 0.61 -2.23 16.08
CA GLU A 48 1.86 -3.01 16.03
C GLU A 48 2.16 -3.44 14.60
N THR A 49 1.15 -3.88 13.85
CA THR A 49 1.28 -4.21 12.43
C THR A 49 1.76 -2.98 11.65
N LEU A 50 1.14 -1.83 11.91
CA LEU A 50 1.50 -0.58 11.24
C LEU A 50 2.98 -0.26 11.45
N LYS A 51 3.44 -0.30 12.70
CA LYS A 51 4.85 0.00 13.04
C LYS A 51 5.81 -0.95 12.36
N ARG A 52 5.51 -2.24 12.41
CA ARG A 52 6.37 -3.27 11.84
C ARG A 52 6.45 -3.14 10.33
N GLU A 53 5.31 -3.08 9.66
CA GLU A 53 5.25 -3.02 8.20
C GLU A 53 5.88 -1.74 7.65
N VAL A 54 5.61 -0.59 8.28
CA VAL A 54 6.19 0.68 7.83
C VAL A 54 7.71 0.64 7.94
N LEU A 55 8.23 0.12 9.05
CA LEU A 55 9.68 -0.01 9.22
C LEU A 55 10.29 -0.95 8.18
N GLU A 56 9.67 -2.10 7.96
CA GLU A 56 10.15 -3.08 6.98
C GLU A 56 10.20 -2.51 5.56
N GLU A 57 9.19 -1.76 5.18
CA GLU A 57 9.04 -1.31 3.81
C GLU A 57 9.71 0.03 3.52
N THR A 58 9.79 0.92 4.49
CA THR A 58 10.35 2.25 4.29
C THR A 58 11.71 2.47 4.94
N GLY A 59 12.05 1.67 5.94
CA GLY A 59 13.25 1.86 6.74
C GLY A 59 13.12 2.96 7.80
N TYR A 60 11.98 3.64 7.87
CA TYR A 60 11.75 4.71 8.84
C TYR A 60 10.97 4.22 10.04
N THR A 61 11.31 4.76 11.21
CA THR A 61 10.60 4.47 12.44
C THR A 61 9.36 5.36 12.54
N LEU A 62 8.25 4.76 12.93
CA LEU A 62 6.98 5.46 13.16
C LEU A 62 7.06 6.25 14.47
N ILE A 63 6.83 7.56 14.42
CA ILE A 63 6.79 8.41 15.61
C ILE A 63 5.37 8.44 16.19
N SER A 64 4.39 8.69 15.34
CA SER A 64 3.00 8.82 15.77
C SER A 64 2.04 8.44 14.66
N TYR A 65 0.82 8.14 15.06
CA TYR A 65 -0.26 7.76 14.14
C TYR A 65 -1.58 8.30 14.68
N CYS A 66 -2.48 8.61 13.77
CA CYS A 66 -3.80 9.13 14.13
C CYS A 66 -4.80 8.89 13.01
N ASN A 67 -6.04 9.29 13.27
CA ASN A 67 -7.11 9.29 12.27
C ASN A 67 -7.35 7.93 11.61
N PRO A 68 -7.64 6.88 12.41
CA PRO A 68 -7.94 5.58 11.84
C PRO A 68 -9.24 5.59 11.04
N ARG A 69 -9.24 4.95 9.88
CA ARG A 69 -10.44 4.76 9.06
C ARG A 69 -10.29 3.49 8.25
N ILE A 70 -11.41 3.00 7.75
CA ILE A 70 -11.49 1.72 7.05
C ILE A 70 -12.16 1.94 5.71
N TYR A 71 -11.59 1.35 4.68
CA TYR A 71 -12.16 1.27 3.35
C TYR A 71 -12.09 -0.15 2.84
N ASP A 72 -12.78 -0.43 1.76
CA ASP A 72 -12.65 -1.73 1.11
C ASP A 72 -12.82 -1.62 -0.40
N VAL A 73 -12.21 -2.57 -1.09
CA VAL A 73 -12.33 -2.70 -2.56
C VAL A 73 -12.49 -4.17 -2.90
N LEU A 74 -13.14 -4.42 -4.02
CA LEU A 74 -13.19 -5.75 -4.61
C LEU A 74 -12.38 -5.73 -5.89
N VAL A 75 -11.38 -6.62 -6.00
CA VAL A 75 -10.49 -6.67 -7.15
C VAL A 75 -10.59 -8.04 -7.79
N HIS A 76 -11.02 -8.07 -9.05
CA HIS A 76 -11.04 -9.28 -9.86
C HIS A 76 -9.99 -9.13 -10.97
N GLU A 77 -8.90 -9.88 -10.85
CA GLU A 77 -7.86 -9.90 -11.89
C GLU A 77 -8.40 -10.59 -13.13
N GLU A 78 -7.98 -10.07 -14.28
CA GLU A 78 -8.30 -10.75 -15.55
C GLU A 78 -7.81 -12.20 -15.51
N GLU A 79 -8.61 -13.09 -16.09
CA GLU A 79 -8.29 -14.52 -16.25
C GLU A 79 -8.23 -15.33 -14.96
N GLN A 80 -8.53 -14.74 -13.81
CA GLN A 80 -8.63 -15.49 -12.57
C GLN A 80 -10.09 -15.87 -12.28
N ASP A 81 -10.28 -16.99 -11.62
CA ASP A 81 -11.61 -17.46 -11.22
C ASP A 81 -11.97 -17.06 -9.78
N PHE A 82 -11.21 -16.15 -9.20
CA PHE A 82 -11.49 -15.62 -7.87
C PHE A 82 -11.30 -14.11 -7.85
N ALA A 83 -11.93 -13.46 -6.89
CA ALA A 83 -11.73 -12.04 -6.60
C ALA A 83 -11.20 -11.88 -5.18
N VAL A 84 -10.53 -10.78 -4.92
CA VAL A 84 -10.04 -10.43 -3.58
C VAL A 84 -10.87 -9.27 -3.05
N HIS A 85 -11.49 -9.47 -1.90
CA HIS A 85 -12.13 -8.42 -1.14
C HIS A 85 -11.07 -7.89 -0.16
N HIS A 86 -10.49 -6.76 -0.50
CA HIS A 86 -9.42 -6.16 0.27
C HIS A 86 -10.00 -5.12 1.21
N ILE A 87 -9.87 -5.38 2.50
CA ILE A 87 -10.29 -4.48 3.58
C ILE A 87 -9.03 -3.82 4.12
N MET A 88 -9.01 -2.51 4.20
CA MET A 88 -7.82 -1.76 4.57
C MET A 88 -8.10 -0.77 5.68
N ALA A 89 -7.30 -0.84 6.73
CA ALA A 89 -7.29 0.17 7.79
C ALA A 89 -6.19 1.17 7.49
N PHE A 90 -6.54 2.45 7.44
CA PHE A 90 -5.61 3.55 7.18
C PHE A 90 -5.37 4.35 8.44
N TYR A 91 -4.13 4.76 8.64
CA TYR A 91 -3.72 5.72 9.67
C TYR A 91 -2.88 6.81 9.01
N ASP A 92 -3.07 8.05 9.41
CA ASP A 92 -2.11 9.10 9.09
C ASP A 92 -0.91 8.91 10.00
N ILE A 93 0.30 8.97 9.45
CA ILE A 93 1.52 8.65 10.18
C ILE A 93 2.54 9.77 10.10
N VAL A 94 3.36 9.88 11.15
CA VAL A 94 4.53 10.74 11.20
C VAL A 94 5.74 9.84 11.40
N LEU A 95 6.75 10.03 10.56
CA LEU A 95 7.96 9.21 10.55
C LEU A 95 9.16 10.01 11.04
N ASP A 96 10.12 9.30 11.62
CA ASP A 96 11.40 9.87 12.02
C ASP A 96 12.38 9.77 10.86
N PHE A 97 12.60 10.89 10.18
CA PHE A 97 13.50 10.95 9.05
C PHE A 97 14.95 11.22 9.45
N GLU A 98 15.20 11.68 10.67
CA GLU A 98 16.54 12.06 11.12
C GLU A 98 17.29 10.95 11.83
N GLY A 99 16.60 10.18 12.66
CA GLY A 99 17.22 9.21 13.53
C GLY A 99 17.33 7.82 12.97
N SER A 100 16.64 7.49 11.90
CA SER A 100 16.44 6.10 11.55
C SER A 100 16.50 5.79 10.07
N GLN A 101 17.30 6.53 9.32
CA GLN A 101 17.68 6.01 8.01
C GLN A 101 18.56 4.79 8.19
N LYS A 102 18.01 3.82 8.85
CA LYS A 102 18.57 2.50 8.74
C LYS A 102 18.26 2.09 7.33
N SER A 103 19.30 1.79 6.57
CA SER A 103 19.14 1.03 5.36
C SER A 103 18.02 0.04 5.58
N LEU A 104 17.08 0.00 4.64
CA LEU A 104 16.14 -1.11 4.54
C LEU A 104 16.92 -2.36 4.88
N PRO A 105 16.39 -3.24 5.73
CA PRO A 105 17.13 -4.46 6.03
C PRO A 105 17.37 -5.18 4.72
N HIS A 106 18.59 -5.07 4.23
CA HIS A 106 19.04 -5.75 3.02
C HIS A 106 18.97 -7.26 3.17
N GLU A 107 18.53 -7.69 4.30
CA GLU A 107 18.64 -9.05 4.74
C GLU A 107 17.33 -9.80 4.75
N VAL A 108 16.33 -9.30 4.07
CA VAL A 108 15.18 -10.11 3.78
C VAL A 108 15.58 -11.05 2.63
N LEU A 109 16.47 -11.97 2.96
CA LEU A 109 17.05 -12.90 2.01
C LEU A 109 16.05 -13.91 1.49
N ASP A 110 14.89 -14.02 2.12
CA ASP A 110 13.87 -14.97 1.75
C ASP A 110 12.80 -14.41 0.81
N GLY A 111 12.96 -13.16 0.39
CA GLY A 111 11.98 -12.52 -0.48
C GLY A 111 10.65 -12.24 0.20
N SER A 112 10.61 -12.21 1.52
CA SER A 112 9.37 -11.91 2.24
C SER A 112 8.96 -10.45 2.15
N ASN A 113 9.87 -9.55 1.79
CA ASN A 113 9.56 -8.17 1.53
C ASN A 113 9.08 -8.03 0.09
N ASP A 114 7.81 -7.69 -0.09
CA ASP A 114 7.19 -7.53 -1.40
C ASP A 114 7.28 -6.11 -1.95
N SER A 115 8.09 -5.26 -1.34
CA SER A 115 8.33 -3.88 -1.77
C SER A 115 9.75 -3.71 -2.29
N ALA A 116 9.90 -2.94 -3.36
CA ALA A 116 11.21 -2.64 -3.93
C ALA A 116 11.83 -1.43 -3.26
N ASN A 117 11.11 -0.30 -3.18
CA ASN A 117 11.62 0.97 -2.64
C ASN A 117 10.50 1.84 -2.09
N ALA A 118 10.85 2.65 -1.09
CA ALA A 118 9.99 3.74 -0.65
C ALA A 118 10.36 4.99 -1.44
N ILE A 119 9.37 5.70 -1.95
CA ILE A 119 9.57 6.86 -2.80
C ILE A 119 8.48 7.90 -2.55
N TRP A 120 8.86 9.18 -2.63
CA TRP A 120 7.92 10.29 -2.56
C TRP A 120 7.41 10.62 -3.95
N ILE A 121 6.10 10.60 -4.13
CA ILE A 121 5.47 10.87 -5.42
C ILE A 121 4.41 11.94 -5.25
N SER A 122 4.39 12.91 -6.16
CA SER A 122 3.36 13.93 -6.12
C SER A 122 2.01 13.31 -6.44
N LEU A 123 0.98 13.78 -5.78
CA LEU A 123 -0.38 13.25 -5.95
C LEU A 123 -0.86 13.31 -7.39
N GLU A 124 -0.43 14.33 -8.12
CA GLU A 124 -0.82 14.50 -9.52
C GLU A 124 -0.27 13.43 -10.43
N GLN A 125 0.86 12.84 -10.06
CA GLN A 125 1.50 11.78 -10.84
C GLN A 125 0.94 10.40 -10.57
N LEU A 126 0.12 10.26 -9.52
CA LEU A 126 -0.50 8.99 -9.16
C LEU A 126 -1.85 8.87 -9.89
N THR A 127 -1.99 7.84 -10.71
CA THR A 127 -3.14 7.62 -11.56
C THR A 127 -3.63 6.19 -11.48
N GLU A 128 -4.77 5.89 -12.09
CA GLU A 128 -5.29 4.53 -12.16
C GLU A 128 -4.34 3.57 -12.88
N GLU A 129 -3.45 4.10 -13.71
CA GLU A 129 -2.52 3.27 -14.47
C GLU A 129 -1.29 2.85 -13.66
N ASN A 130 -0.89 3.65 -12.67
CA ASN A 130 0.36 3.40 -11.93
C ASN A 130 0.18 3.18 -10.44
N ALA A 131 -1.03 3.32 -9.91
CA ALA A 131 -1.29 3.26 -8.47
C ALA A 131 -2.22 2.11 -8.12
N SER A 132 -2.12 1.66 -6.87
CA SER A 132 -3.04 0.68 -6.31
C SER A 132 -4.39 1.34 -5.98
N PRO A 133 -5.45 0.54 -5.79
CA PRO A 133 -6.71 1.07 -5.30
C PRO A 133 -6.58 1.81 -3.95
N LEU A 134 -5.63 1.42 -3.10
CA LEU A 134 -5.40 2.09 -1.83
C LEU A 134 -4.95 3.53 -2.03
N VAL A 135 -4.01 3.74 -2.93
CA VAL A 135 -3.52 5.09 -3.26
C VAL A 135 -4.64 5.93 -3.86
N LEU A 136 -5.49 5.33 -4.69
CA LEU A 136 -6.63 6.03 -5.28
C LEU A 136 -7.63 6.46 -4.21
N LYS A 137 -7.84 5.65 -3.17
CA LYS A 137 -8.67 6.02 -2.02
C LYS A 137 -8.10 7.25 -1.31
N VAL A 138 -6.79 7.30 -1.10
CA VAL A 138 -6.12 8.44 -0.48
C VAL A 138 -6.32 9.70 -1.33
N LYS A 139 -6.16 9.60 -2.64
CA LYS A 139 -6.40 10.74 -3.53
C LYS A 139 -7.82 11.26 -3.41
N ALA A 140 -8.80 10.36 -3.35
CA ALA A 140 -10.19 10.75 -3.20
C ALA A 140 -10.43 11.48 -1.88
N GLU A 141 -9.84 10.99 -0.78
CA GLU A 141 -9.91 11.67 0.52
C GLU A 141 -9.35 13.10 0.44
N LEU A 142 -8.19 13.25 -0.17
CA LEU A 142 -7.50 14.54 -0.24
C LEU A 142 -8.21 15.53 -1.14
N ARG A 143 -9.02 15.06 -2.08
CA ARG A 143 -9.88 15.89 -2.91
C ARG A 143 -11.19 16.27 -2.21
N GLY A 144 -11.44 15.74 -1.01
CA GLY A 144 -12.66 15.99 -0.26
C GLY A 144 -13.84 15.12 -0.64
N PHE A 145 -13.61 14.07 -1.43
CA PHE A 145 -14.65 13.14 -1.88
C PHE A 145 -14.27 11.69 -1.54
N PRO A 146 -14.16 11.34 -0.25
CA PRO A 146 -13.81 9.97 0.12
C PRO A 146 -14.91 9.00 -0.33
N GLU A 147 -14.50 7.93 -0.96
CA GLU A 147 -15.42 6.87 -1.37
C GLU A 147 -15.58 5.87 -0.23
N LEU A 148 -16.68 6.00 0.50
CA LEU A 148 -16.95 5.12 1.65
C LEU A 148 -17.46 3.76 1.23
N ASP A 149 -18.13 3.69 0.10
CA ASP A 149 -18.66 2.43 -0.41
C ASP A 149 -17.55 1.61 -1.07
N LYS A 150 -17.79 0.30 -1.13
CA LYS A 150 -16.87 -0.61 -1.77
C LYS A 150 -16.69 -0.28 -3.25
N SER A 151 -15.49 0.01 -3.66
CA SER A 151 -15.16 0.17 -5.07
C SER A 151 -14.84 -1.19 -5.67
N SER A 152 -15.32 -1.43 -6.90
CA SER A 152 -15.11 -2.71 -7.58
C SER A 152 -14.28 -2.53 -8.85
N TYR A 153 -13.24 -3.34 -8.99
CA TYR A 153 -12.35 -3.36 -10.14
C TYR A 153 -12.46 -4.76 -10.76
N MET A 154 -13.37 -4.92 -11.72
CA MET A 154 -13.77 -6.24 -12.22
C MET A 154 -12.86 -6.80 -13.32
N ASN A 155 -12.09 -5.97 -13.97
CA ASN A 155 -11.15 -6.40 -15.01
C ASN A 155 -9.76 -5.85 -14.71
N TRP A 156 -9.29 -6.15 -13.49
CA TRP A 156 -8.02 -5.62 -13.02
C TRP A 156 -6.85 -6.24 -13.78
N LYS A 157 -6.03 -5.39 -14.36
CA LYS A 157 -4.84 -5.84 -15.08
C LYS A 157 -3.64 -5.82 -14.17
N VAL A 158 -3.04 -6.98 -13.97
CA VAL A 158 -1.78 -7.09 -13.25
C VAL A 158 -0.67 -6.65 -14.19
N LYS A 159 0.15 -5.71 -13.74
CA LYS A 159 1.29 -5.23 -14.54
C LYS A 159 2.45 -6.20 -14.44
N HIS A 160 3.06 -6.48 -15.57
CA HIS A 160 4.26 -7.30 -15.63
C HIS A 160 5.48 -6.40 -15.81
N ALA A 161 6.64 -6.87 -15.39
CA ALA A 161 7.86 -6.13 -15.58
C ALA A 161 8.01 -5.77 -17.07
N LYS A 162 8.36 -4.52 -17.37
CA LYS A 162 8.64 -4.14 -18.74
C LYS A 162 9.76 -5.04 -19.26
N SER A 163 9.55 -5.65 -20.42
CA SER A 163 10.63 -6.36 -21.08
C SER A 163 11.75 -5.36 -21.35
N THR A 164 12.97 -5.73 -20.98
CA THR A 164 14.15 -4.89 -21.19
C THR A 164 14.58 -4.85 -22.63
N SER A 165 13.82 -5.45 -23.51
CA SER A 165 14.08 -5.40 -24.94
C SER A 165 13.40 -4.19 -25.54
N SER A 166 14.00 -3.09 -25.44
CA SER A 166 13.67 -1.94 -26.28
C SER A 166 14.86 -1.63 -27.13
#